data_4f3bc9b39212602f4a5e0152e5083a4e
#
_entry.id   4f3bc9b39212602f4a5e0152e5083a4e
#
_cell.length_a   1.000
_cell.length_b   1.000
_cell.length_c   1.000
_cell.angle_alpha   90.00
_cell.angle_beta   90.00
_cell.angle_gamma   90.00
#
_symmetry.space_group_name_H-M   'P 1'
#
loop_
_entity.id
_entity.type
_entity.pdbx_description
1 polymer ?
#
loop_
_entity_poly.entity_id
_entity_poly.type
_entity_poly.pdbx_seq_one_letter_code
_entity_poly.pdbx_strand_id
1 'polypeptide(L)'
;MKRFLIITALLTVNIFPQWNTGAIKLGYFNPSATEGGFIIGFEGGKHFDKYMSWNWSADWFHQNYVDKKLMNELNQFYPGANGELNELRASTNIHDFPIMLGVSARFPISKRAQFYATGSIGGEMLIVNYRNFQNPTNDEFEVAFDFNWRVGVGAAFAISPGSEFFGEITYHESHPSWTYEDNEFYYPNGVLERSYNMSGFMTRVGIRFFY
;
A
#
# COMPACT_ATOMS: atom_id res chain seq x y z
N MET A 1 -11.78 15.60 32.33
CA MET A 1 -10.97 14.48 32.83
C MET A 1 -10.52 13.48 31.73
N LYS A 2 -11.37 13.04 30.80
CA LYS A 2 -10.95 12.05 29.74
C LYS A 2 -9.83 12.56 28.80
N ARG A 3 -9.77 13.85 28.48
CA ARG A 3 -8.73 14.44 27.63
C ARG A 3 -7.35 14.53 28.30
N PHE A 4 -7.31 14.66 29.64
CA PHE A 4 -6.07 14.67 30.41
C PHE A 4 -5.41 13.29 30.47
N LEU A 5 -6.20 12.21 30.52
CA LEU A 5 -5.71 10.84 30.55
C LEU A 5 -4.99 10.44 29.25
N ILE A 6 -5.45 10.92 28.09
CA ILE A 6 -4.81 10.66 26.79
C ILE A 6 -3.46 11.39 26.68
N ILE A 7 -3.38 12.64 27.16
CA ILE A 7 -2.12 13.40 27.15
C ILE A 7 -1.10 12.78 28.10
N THR A 8 -1.53 12.29 29.27
CA THR A 8 -0.64 11.62 30.23
C THR A 8 -0.14 10.28 29.68
N ALA A 9 -0.97 9.52 28.99
CA ALA A 9 -0.56 8.26 28.32
C ALA A 9 0.46 8.52 27.20
N LEU A 10 0.34 9.62 26.45
CA LEU A 10 1.32 10.01 25.42
C LEU A 10 2.66 10.48 26.01
N LEU A 11 2.67 11.07 27.22
CA LEU A 11 3.89 11.54 27.88
C LEU A 11 4.65 10.41 28.59
N THR A 12 3.99 9.33 29.00
CA THR A 12 4.65 8.19 29.69
C THR A 12 5.41 7.26 28.76
N VAL A 13 5.22 7.36 27.45
CA VAL A 13 5.91 6.52 26.44
C VAL A 13 7.42 6.82 26.36
N ASN A 14 7.89 7.94 26.90
CA ASN A 14 9.30 8.36 26.78
C ASN A 14 10.23 7.94 27.93
N ILE A 15 9.76 7.16 28.90
CA ILE A 15 10.54 6.87 30.14
C ILE A 15 11.45 5.65 30.03
N PHE A 16 11.30 4.82 28.99
CA PHE A 16 12.15 3.64 28.81
C PHE A 16 13.23 3.92 27.75
N PRO A 17 14.50 3.54 27.97
CA PRO A 17 15.56 3.61 26.98
C PRO A 17 15.24 2.58 25.88
N GLN A 18 14.58 3.03 24.83
CA GLN A 18 14.12 2.19 23.73
C GLN A 18 14.77 2.74 22.47
N TRP A 19 15.31 1.87 21.67
CA TRP A 19 15.90 2.25 20.39
C TRP A 19 14.79 2.62 19.41
N ASN A 20 14.82 3.86 18.98
CA ASN A 20 13.99 4.30 17.86
C ASN A 20 14.57 3.73 16.57
N THR A 21 13.70 3.47 15.61
CA THR A 21 14.11 2.95 14.30
C THR A 21 13.51 3.80 13.20
N GLY A 22 14.27 3.95 12.13
CA GLY A 22 13.82 4.52 10.87
C GLY A 22 14.35 3.69 9.72
N ALA A 23 13.52 3.38 8.73
CA ALA A 23 13.93 2.59 7.58
C ALA A 23 13.39 3.16 6.26
N ILE A 24 14.15 2.92 5.20
CA ILE A 24 13.73 3.13 3.80
C ILE A 24 13.67 1.77 3.15
N LYS A 25 12.58 1.52 2.42
CA LYS A 25 12.28 0.26 1.74
C LYS A 25 12.07 0.52 0.25
N LEU A 26 12.59 -0.36 -0.56
CA LEU A 26 12.36 -0.41 -2.00
C LEU A 26 11.95 -1.82 -2.39
N GLY A 27 11.05 -1.96 -3.33
CA GLY A 27 10.63 -3.28 -3.73
C GLY A 27 9.70 -3.34 -4.92
N TYR A 28 9.08 -4.49 -5.03
CA TYR A 28 8.12 -4.80 -6.07
C TYR A 28 6.83 -5.30 -5.42
N PHE A 29 5.72 -4.73 -5.83
CA PHE A 29 4.38 -5.13 -5.42
C PHE A 29 3.62 -5.67 -6.62
N ASN A 30 2.94 -6.79 -6.43
CA ASN A 30 2.15 -7.46 -7.47
C ASN A 30 0.70 -7.62 -6.99
N PRO A 31 -0.12 -6.56 -7.10
CA PRO A 31 -1.53 -6.62 -6.73
C PRO A 31 -2.35 -7.39 -7.78
N SER A 32 -3.49 -7.92 -7.36
CA SER A 32 -4.35 -8.73 -8.22
C SER A 32 -5.08 -7.92 -9.30
N ALA A 33 -5.37 -6.64 -9.03
CA ALA A 33 -6.14 -5.79 -9.95
C ALA A 33 -5.30 -5.21 -11.09
N THR A 34 -3.98 -5.12 -10.92
CA THR A 34 -3.09 -4.46 -11.88
C THR A 34 -1.86 -5.30 -12.17
N GLU A 35 -1.06 -4.87 -13.13
CA GLU A 35 0.28 -5.39 -13.28
C GLU A 35 1.14 -4.97 -12.08
N GLY A 36 2.12 -5.81 -11.74
CA GLY A 36 3.03 -5.50 -10.66
C GLY A 36 3.95 -4.33 -11.00
N GLY A 37 4.32 -3.57 -9.98
CA GLY A 37 5.12 -2.37 -10.13
C GLY A 37 6.05 -2.10 -8.94
N PHE A 38 6.74 -1.00 -9.06
CA PHE A 38 7.70 -0.56 -8.06
C PHE A 38 6.99 0.07 -6.86
N ILE A 39 7.49 -0.23 -5.65
CA ILE A 39 7.01 0.34 -4.40
C ILE A 39 8.18 0.91 -3.59
N ILE A 40 8.00 2.10 -3.06
CA ILE A 40 8.90 2.73 -2.11
C ILE A 40 8.18 2.92 -0.78
N GLY A 41 8.86 2.72 0.34
CA GLY A 41 8.27 2.86 1.66
C GLY A 41 9.22 3.44 2.68
N PHE A 42 8.61 4.08 3.67
CA PHE A 42 9.27 4.55 4.89
C PHE A 42 8.68 3.83 6.07
N GLU A 43 9.52 3.48 7.04
CA GLU A 43 9.10 2.86 8.28
C GLU A 43 9.76 3.58 9.44
N GLY A 44 8.99 3.84 10.48
CA GLY A 44 9.49 4.27 11.77
C GLY A 44 8.96 3.38 12.87
N GLY A 45 9.66 3.29 13.99
CA GLY A 45 9.20 2.41 15.05
C GLY A 45 10.04 2.47 16.31
N LYS A 46 9.76 1.54 17.21
CA LYS A 46 10.43 1.47 18.50
C LYS A 46 10.47 0.04 19.00
N HIS A 47 11.64 -0.38 19.50
CA HIS A 47 11.78 -1.67 20.17
C HIS A 47 11.24 -1.61 21.59
N PHE A 48 10.41 -2.58 21.97
CA PHE A 48 10.04 -2.81 23.37
C PHE A 48 11.14 -3.56 24.09
N ASP A 49 11.69 -4.56 23.41
CA ASP A 49 12.80 -5.38 23.86
C ASP A 49 13.59 -5.92 22.64
N LYS A 50 14.47 -6.88 22.87
CA LYS A 50 15.27 -7.50 21.79
C LYS A 50 14.46 -8.36 20.81
N TYR A 51 13.21 -8.72 21.17
CA TYR A 51 12.37 -9.62 20.38
C TYR A 51 11.17 -8.93 19.75
N MET A 52 10.68 -7.83 20.33
CA MET A 52 9.45 -7.19 19.93
C MET A 52 9.65 -5.71 19.60
N SER A 53 9.00 -5.26 18.55
CA SER A 53 8.93 -3.83 18.18
C SER A 53 7.54 -3.49 17.67
N TRP A 54 7.12 -2.24 17.84
CA TRP A 54 6.04 -1.67 17.08
C TRP A 54 6.61 -0.80 15.96
N ASN A 55 5.87 -0.67 14.88
CA ASN A 55 6.25 0.18 13.75
C ASN A 55 5.03 0.85 13.12
N TRP A 56 5.29 1.93 12.44
CA TRP A 56 4.39 2.51 11.46
C TRP A 56 5.11 2.52 10.11
N SER A 57 4.35 2.42 9.03
CA SER A 57 4.91 2.59 7.69
C SER A 57 3.97 3.40 6.80
N ALA A 58 4.57 4.09 5.85
CA ALA A 58 3.89 4.74 4.74
C ALA A 58 4.59 4.30 3.46
N ASP A 59 3.84 3.73 2.56
CA ASP A 59 4.35 3.25 1.29
C ASP A 59 3.70 4.04 0.14
N TRP A 60 4.35 4.06 -1.01
CA TRP A 60 3.83 4.57 -2.26
C TRP A 60 4.10 3.55 -3.36
N PHE A 61 3.03 3.08 -3.96
CA PHE A 61 3.04 2.25 -5.14
C PHE A 61 2.51 3.05 -6.32
N HIS A 62 3.12 2.86 -7.47
CA HIS A 62 2.70 3.49 -8.71
C HIS A 62 2.77 2.49 -9.84
N GLN A 63 1.71 2.45 -10.65
CA GLN A 63 1.64 1.64 -11.85
C GLN A 63 0.78 2.28 -12.91
N ASN A 64 1.28 2.22 -14.12
CA ASN A 64 0.57 2.58 -15.35
C ASN A 64 0.22 1.29 -16.09
N TYR A 65 -1.04 1.05 -16.37
CA TYR A 65 -1.46 -0.18 -17.04
C TYR A 65 -2.69 0.06 -17.92
N VAL A 66 -2.92 -0.87 -18.85
CA VAL A 66 -4.14 -0.91 -19.67
C VAL A 66 -5.10 -1.90 -19.03
N ASP A 67 -6.27 -1.42 -18.61
CA ASP A 67 -7.32 -2.27 -18.05
C ASP A 67 -7.92 -3.15 -19.17
N LYS A 68 -7.45 -4.38 -19.26
CA LYS A 68 -7.88 -5.34 -20.30
C LYS A 68 -9.36 -5.69 -20.21
N LYS A 69 -9.94 -5.66 -19.01
CA LYS A 69 -11.37 -5.92 -18.82
C LYS A 69 -12.17 -4.76 -19.40
N LEU A 70 -11.82 -3.54 -19.04
CA LEU A 70 -12.42 -2.33 -19.57
C LEU A 70 -12.24 -2.23 -21.10
N MET A 71 -11.05 -2.55 -21.60
CA MET A 71 -10.78 -2.59 -23.05
C MET A 71 -11.71 -3.59 -23.78
N ASN A 72 -11.94 -4.76 -23.21
CA ASN A 72 -12.85 -5.75 -23.79
C ASN A 72 -14.31 -5.27 -23.74
N GLU A 73 -14.74 -4.63 -22.67
CA GLU A 73 -16.08 -4.02 -22.56
C GLU A 73 -16.24 -2.90 -23.59
N LEU A 74 -15.26 -1.99 -23.71
CA LEU A 74 -15.28 -0.93 -24.72
C LEU A 74 -15.32 -1.47 -26.16
N ASN A 75 -14.64 -2.56 -26.46
CA ASN A 75 -14.68 -3.22 -27.76
C ASN A 75 -16.07 -3.81 -28.09
N GLN A 76 -16.82 -4.22 -27.08
CA GLN A 76 -18.20 -4.69 -27.25
C GLN A 76 -19.20 -3.53 -27.47
N PHE A 77 -19.04 -2.44 -26.75
CA PHE A 77 -19.93 -1.26 -26.85
C PHE A 77 -19.62 -0.37 -28.06
N TYR A 78 -18.36 -0.34 -28.49
CA TYR A 78 -17.90 0.50 -29.62
C TYR A 78 -17.18 -0.35 -30.70
N PRO A 79 -17.87 -1.28 -31.35
CA PRO A 79 -17.25 -2.21 -32.31
C PRO A 79 -16.67 -1.55 -33.59
N GLY A 80 -16.91 -0.26 -33.81
CA GLY A 80 -16.35 0.51 -34.92
C GLY A 80 -15.19 1.43 -34.54
N ALA A 81 -14.79 1.49 -33.27
CA ALA A 81 -13.62 2.26 -32.83
C ALA A 81 -12.33 1.49 -33.13
N ASN A 82 -11.29 2.23 -33.59
CA ASN A 82 -9.96 1.62 -33.74
C ASN A 82 -9.51 1.06 -32.39
N GLY A 83 -8.94 -0.16 -32.36
CA GLY A 83 -8.46 -0.80 -31.14
C GLY A 83 -7.50 0.08 -30.32
N GLU A 84 -6.65 0.89 -30.97
CA GLU A 84 -5.78 1.87 -30.34
C GLU A 84 -6.54 2.93 -29.52
N LEU A 85 -7.74 3.35 -29.96
CA LEU A 85 -8.54 4.32 -29.22
C LEU A 85 -9.15 3.70 -27.96
N ASN A 86 -9.58 2.46 -28.03
CA ASN A 86 -10.10 1.74 -26.87
C ASN A 86 -8.99 1.38 -25.86
N GLU A 87 -7.80 1.08 -26.35
CA GLU A 87 -6.61 0.91 -25.49
C GLU A 87 -6.24 2.21 -24.78
N LEU A 88 -6.28 3.34 -25.49
CA LEU A 88 -6.04 4.66 -24.89
C LEU A 88 -7.08 4.99 -23.81
N ARG A 89 -8.37 4.68 -24.05
CA ARG A 89 -9.44 4.85 -23.08
C ARG A 89 -9.30 3.94 -21.86
N ALA A 90 -8.77 2.74 -22.04
CA ALA A 90 -8.53 1.77 -20.98
C ALA A 90 -7.21 2.00 -20.21
N SER A 91 -6.39 2.98 -20.66
CA SER A 91 -5.16 3.35 -19.95
C SER A 91 -5.48 4.01 -18.63
N THR A 92 -4.95 3.44 -17.56
CA THR A 92 -5.21 3.85 -16.18
C THR A 92 -3.88 4.03 -15.46
N ASN A 93 -3.78 5.10 -14.69
CA ASN A 93 -2.62 5.41 -13.85
C ASN A 93 -3.05 5.34 -12.39
N ILE A 94 -2.38 4.49 -11.62
CA ILE A 94 -2.71 4.22 -10.22
C ILE A 94 -1.59 4.70 -9.31
N HIS A 95 -1.99 5.41 -8.25
CA HIS A 95 -1.16 5.72 -7.10
C HIS A 95 -1.83 5.17 -5.85
N ASP A 96 -1.12 4.36 -5.11
CA ASP A 96 -1.60 3.75 -3.88
C ASP A 96 -0.71 4.16 -2.71
N PHE A 97 -1.35 4.60 -1.62
CA PHE A 97 -0.72 5.15 -0.41
C PHE A 97 -1.22 4.43 0.85
N PRO A 98 -0.74 3.23 1.15
CA PRO A 98 -1.05 2.56 2.41
C PRO A 98 -0.27 3.16 3.57
N ILE A 99 -0.97 3.46 4.67
CA ILE A 99 -0.41 3.89 5.96
C ILE A 99 -0.76 2.83 6.99
N MET A 100 0.27 2.23 7.60
CA MET A 100 0.14 1.04 8.42
C MET A 100 0.69 1.27 9.83
N LEU A 101 0.06 0.60 10.80
CA LEU A 101 0.58 0.42 12.15
C LEU A 101 0.76 -1.07 12.41
N GLY A 102 1.90 -1.47 12.96
CA GLY A 102 2.23 -2.87 13.08
C GLY A 102 3.10 -3.23 14.27
N VAL A 103 3.28 -4.53 14.40
CA VAL A 103 4.20 -5.14 15.36
C VAL A 103 5.09 -6.13 14.63
N SER A 104 6.32 -6.28 15.12
CA SER A 104 7.26 -7.25 14.59
C SER A 104 7.83 -8.09 15.71
N ALA A 105 7.90 -9.41 15.49
CA ALA A 105 8.57 -10.37 16.34
C ALA A 105 9.91 -10.76 15.70
N ARG A 106 11.02 -10.67 16.44
CA ARG A 106 12.39 -10.88 15.97
C ARG A 106 12.98 -12.13 16.59
N PHE A 107 13.67 -12.91 15.78
CA PHE A 107 14.28 -14.19 16.13
C PHE A 107 15.78 -14.13 15.79
N PRO A 108 16.64 -13.72 16.75
CA PRO A 108 18.09 -13.66 16.53
C PRO A 108 18.65 -15.05 16.26
N ILE A 109 19.37 -15.22 15.13
CA ILE A 109 20.05 -16.47 14.76
C ILE A 109 21.53 -16.37 15.15
N SER A 110 22.11 -15.19 15.00
CA SER A 110 23.49 -14.91 15.34
C SER A 110 23.65 -13.49 15.87
N LYS A 111 24.88 -13.07 16.19
CA LYS A 111 25.17 -11.68 16.60
C LYS A 111 24.85 -10.64 15.51
N ARG A 112 24.78 -11.05 14.25
CA ARG A 112 24.57 -10.15 13.10
C ARG A 112 23.32 -10.46 12.28
N ALA A 113 22.77 -11.66 12.41
CA ALA A 113 21.64 -12.10 11.58
C ALA A 113 20.44 -12.44 12.44
N GLN A 114 19.26 -12.05 11.97
CA GLN A 114 17.97 -12.33 12.59
C GLN A 114 16.88 -12.54 11.54
N PHE A 115 15.94 -13.41 11.82
CA PHE A 115 14.66 -13.46 11.15
C PHE A 115 13.65 -12.58 11.88
N TYR A 116 12.60 -12.17 11.19
CA TYR A 116 11.47 -11.51 11.83
C TYR A 116 10.16 -11.84 11.10
N ALA A 117 9.07 -11.78 11.87
CA ALA A 117 7.72 -11.80 11.35
C ALA A 117 7.04 -10.48 11.71
N THR A 118 6.21 -9.97 10.82
CA THR A 118 5.51 -8.70 11.00
C THR A 118 4.03 -8.86 10.70
N GLY A 119 3.20 -8.13 11.45
CA GLY A 119 1.78 -7.99 11.18
C GLY A 119 1.39 -6.53 11.37
N SER A 120 0.60 -6.00 10.46
CA SER A 120 0.16 -4.61 10.48
C SER A 120 -1.25 -4.44 9.96
N ILE A 121 -1.91 -3.39 10.42
CA ILE A 121 -3.22 -2.94 9.99
C ILE A 121 -3.16 -1.46 9.66
N GLY A 122 -4.03 -0.97 8.79
CA GLY A 122 -4.00 0.43 8.42
C GLY A 122 -5.12 0.88 7.53
N GLY A 123 -4.92 2.04 6.94
CA GLY A 123 -5.76 2.62 5.91
C GLY A 123 -4.98 2.80 4.63
N GLU A 124 -5.67 2.69 3.53
CA GLU A 124 -5.15 2.84 2.18
C GLU A 124 -5.94 3.90 1.43
N MET A 125 -5.22 4.73 0.72
CA MET A 125 -5.77 5.71 -0.20
C MET A 125 -5.32 5.37 -1.62
N LEU A 126 -6.26 4.93 -2.44
CA LEU A 126 -6.03 4.66 -3.85
C LEU A 126 -6.49 5.86 -4.69
N ILE A 127 -5.60 6.40 -5.52
CA ILE A 127 -5.91 7.42 -6.52
C ILE A 127 -5.79 6.77 -7.89
N VAL A 128 -6.88 6.84 -8.65
CA VAL A 128 -6.98 6.28 -10.00
C VAL A 128 -7.21 7.41 -10.98
N ASN A 129 -6.25 7.64 -11.88
CA ASN A 129 -6.40 8.58 -12.97
C ASN A 129 -6.75 7.78 -14.24
N TYR A 130 -7.85 8.11 -14.87
CA TYR A 130 -8.31 7.47 -16.09
C TYR A 130 -8.78 8.52 -17.11
N ARG A 131 -8.89 8.12 -18.36
CA ARG A 131 -9.39 9.01 -19.40
C ARG A 131 -10.90 8.99 -19.45
N ASN A 132 -11.51 10.16 -19.58
CA ASN A 132 -12.96 10.27 -19.78
C ASN A 132 -13.38 9.49 -21.04
N PHE A 133 -14.38 8.61 -20.90
CA PHE A 133 -14.82 7.73 -21.99
C PHE A 133 -15.48 8.48 -23.14
N GLN A 134 -16.16 9.59 -22.86
CA GLN A 134 -16.82 10.42 -23.86
C GLN A 134 -15.83 11.38 -24.53
N ASN A 135 -14.89 11.93 -23.77
CA ASN A 135 -13.87 12.84 -24.26
C ASN A 135 -12.46 12.41 -23.79
N PRO A 136 -11.76 11.55 -24.55
CA PRO A 136 -10.45 11.00 -24.16
C PRO A 136 -9.32 12.04 -24.01
N THR A 137 -9.59 13.31 -24.35
CA THR A 137 -8.64 14.42 -24.11
C THR A 137 -8.70 14.94 -22.68
N ASN A 138 -9.72 14.59 -21.90
CA ASN A 138 -9.89 14.96 -20.52
C ASN A 138 -9.50 13.78 -19.62
N ASP A 139 -8.68 14.06 -18.64
CA ASP A 139 -8.35 13.12 -17.57
C ASP A 139 -9.32 13.33 -16.41
N GLU A 140 -9.76 12.22 -15.83
CA GLU A 140 -10.57 12.18 -14.60
C GLU A 140 -9.80 11.44 -13.53
N PHE A 141 -10.08 11.74 -12.27
CA PHE A 141 -9.48 11.02 -11.16
C PHE A 141 -10.53 10.65 -10.12
N GLU A 142 -10.35 9.49 -9.53
CA GLU A 142 -11.15 9.00 -8.41
C GLU A 142 -10.24 8.68 -7.24
N VAL A 143 -10.78 8.84 -6.03
CA VAL A 143 -10.09 8.52 -4.80
C VAL A 143 -10.92 7.54 -4.00
N ALA A 144 -10.34 6.40 -3.69
CA ALA A 144 -10.95 5.39 -2.84
C ALA A 144 -10.16 5.23 -1.54
N PHE A 145 -10.88 4.94 -0.45
CA PHE A 145 -10.27 4.62 0.82
C PHE A 145 -10.71 3.24 1.26
N ASP A 146 -9.77 2.45 1.80
CA ASP A 146 -10.09 1.14 2.35
C ASP A 146 -9.29 0.87 3.63
N PHE A 147 -9.79 -0.08 4.43
CA PHE A 147 -9.03 -0.69 5.50
C PHE A 147 -8.16 -1.80 4.93
N ASN A 148 -6.91 -1.84 5.35
CA ASN A 148 -5.99 -2.87 4.89
C ASN A 148 -5.29 -3.57 6.06
N TRP A 149 -4.79 -4.76 5.78
CA TRP A 149 -3.91 -5.48 6.67
C TRP A 149 -2.75 -6.12 5.91
N ARG A 150 -1.67 -6.38 6.63
CA ARG A 150 -0.46 -6.96 6.05
C ARG A 150 0.19 -7.92 7.02
N VAL A 151 0.67 -9.04 6.49
CA VAL A 151 1.51 -10.00 7.23
C VAL A 151 2.75 -10.32 6.41
N GLY A 152 3.86 -10.58 7.08
CA GLY A 152 5.08 -10.86 6.36
C GLY A 152 6.17 -11.48 7.22
N VAL A 153 7.20 -11.92 6.54
CA VAL A 153 8.41 -12.45 7.11
C VAL A 153 9.63 -11.83 6.43
N GLY A 154 10.71 -11.72 7.17
CA GLY A 154 11.94 -11.16 6.63
C GLY A 154 13.17 -11.63 7.36
N ALA A 155 14.30 -11.26 6.80
CA ALA A 155 15.62 -11.46 7.40
C ALA A 155 16.36 -10.12 7.43
N ALA A 156 17.12 -9.90 8.49
CA ALA A 156 17.94 -8.70 8.64
C ALA A 156 19.37 -9.08 9.01
N PHE A 157 20.30 -8.28 8.52
CA PHE A 157 21.73 -8.43 8.76
C PHE A 157 22.32 -7.10 9.23
N ALA A 158 22.91 -7.09 10.43
CA ALA A 158 23.56 -5.91 11.00
C ALA A 158 24.83 -5.54 10.21
N ILE A 159 24.80 -4.34 9.62
CA ILE A 159 25.94 -3.75 8.90
C ILE A 159 26.86 -3.06 9.89
N SER A 160 26.24 -2.35 10.85
CA SER A 160 26.94 -1.64 11.92
C SER A 160 26.14 -1.73 13.23
N PRO A 161 26.66 -1.24 14.35
CA PRO A 161 25.90 -1.15 15.59
C PRO A 161 24.61 -0.32 15.48
N GLY A 162 24.58 0.65 14.55
CA GLY A 162 23.45 1.56 14.34
C GLY A 162 22.68 1.30 13.04
N SER A 163 22.94 0.22 12.28
CA SER A 163 22.24 -0.05 11.04
C SER A 163 22.18 -1.51 10.65
N GLU A 164 21.09 -1.90 9.98
CA GLU A 164 20.92 -3.22 9.40
C GLU A 164 20.37 -3.12 7.96
N PHE A 165 20.80 -4.03 7.11
CA PHE A 165 20.16 -4.33 5.83
C PHE A 165 19.11 -5.41 6.07
N PHE A 166 17.98 -5.32 5.40
CA PHE A 166 16.93 -6.34 5.51
C PHE A 166 16.23 -6.59 4.19
N GLY A 167 15.65 -7.79 4.08
CA GLY A 167 14.74 -8.17 3.02
C GLY A 167 13.50 -8.80 3.61
N GLU A 168 12.35 -8.56 2.99
CA GLU A 168 11.07 -9.08 3.47
C GLU A 168 10.15 -9.46 2.30
N ILE A 169 9.30 -10.44 2.56
CA ILE A 169 8.18 -10.83 1.73
C ILE A 169 6.93 -10.64 2.58
N THR A 170 5.97 -9.86 2.08
CA THR A 170 4.74 -9.55 2.77
C THR A 170 3.54 -9.79 1.86
N TYR A 171 2.45 -10.28 2.42
CA TYR A 171 1.14 -10.31 1.80
C TYR A 171 0.34 -9.12 2.29
N HIS A 172 -0.25 -8.40 1.38
CA HIS A 172 -1.11 -7.24 1.61
C HIS A 172 -2.52 -7.57 1.15
N GLU A 173 -3.52 -7.14 1.91
CA GLU A 173 -4.93 -7.34 1.60
C GLU A 173 -5.67 -6.02 1.67
N SER A 174 -6.32 -5.65 0.56
CA SER A 174 -7.10 -4.44 0.43
C SER A 174 -8.02 -4.49 -0.79
N HIS A 175 -9.22 -3.87 -0.68
CA HIS A 175 -10.22 -3.81 -1.73
C HIS A 175 -10.86 -2.41 -1.81
N PRO A 176 -10.07 -1.36 -2.10
CA PRO A 176 -10.63 -0.01 -2.24
C PRO A 176 -11.73 0.02 -3.30
N SER A 177 -12.84 0.65 -2.97
CA SER A 177 -13.98 0.79 -3.85
C SER A 177 -14.54 2.20 -3.83
N TRP A 178 -15.21 2.57 -4.92
CA TRP A 178 -15.97 3.80 -5.02
C TRP A 178 -17.24 3.59 -5.81
N THR A 179 -18.17 4.49 -5.64
CA THR A 179 -19.47 4.48 -6.32
C THR A 179 -19.56 5.63 -7.30
N TYR A 180 -19.97 5.32 -8.53
CA TYR A 180 -20.35 6.34 -9.49
C TYR A 180 -21.81 6.70 -9.28
N GLU A 181 -22.09 7.98 -8.95
CA GLU A 181 -23.45 8.54 -9.04
C GLU A 181 -23.65 9.04 -10.46
N ASP A 182 -24.07 8.17 -11.36
CA ASP A 182 -24.34 8.55 -12.74
C ASP A 182 -25.79 8.99 -12.91
N ASN A 183 -25.98 10.31 -12.97
CA ASN A 183 -27.27 10.91 -13.32
C ASN A 183 -27.55 10.90 -14.85
N GLU A 184 -26.62 10.45 -15.69
CA GLU A 184 -26.73 10.56 -17.15
C GLU A 184 -26.82 9.21 -17.88
N PHE A 185 -26.50 8.09 -17.28
CA PHE A 185 -26.62 6.78 -17.91
C PHE A 185 -27.82 5.98 -17.41
N TYR A 186 -28.71 5.67 -18.27
CA TYR A 186 -29.90 4.83 -18.50
C TYR A 186 -30.18 3.64 -17.51
N TYR A 187 -29.73 3.71 -16.28
CA TYR A 187 -30.16 2.79 -15.21
C TYR A 187 -30.96 3.57 -14.17
N PRO A 188 -32.30 3.51 -14.21
CA PRO A 188 -33.10 4.07 -13.14
C PRO A 188 -32.83 3.28 -11.86
N ASN A 189 -32.09 3.85 -10.92
CA ASN A 189 -31.66 3.31 -9.62
C ASN A 189 -30.38 2.46 -9.61
N GLY A 190 -29.49 2.55 -10.57
CA GLY A 190 -28.22 1.83 -10.58
C GLY A 190 -27.06 2.65 -10.00
N VAL A 191 -26.63 2.35 -8.79
CA VAL A 191 -25.32 2.77 -8.28
C VAL A 191 -24.29 1.78 -8.86
N LEU A 192 -23.37 2.26 -9.68
CA LEU A 192 -22.26 1.44 -10.17
C LEU A 192 -21.11 1.51 -9.17
N GLU A 193 -20.92 0.45 -8.42
CA GLU A 193 -19.75 0.30 -7.55
C GLU A 193 -18.60 -0.33 -8.33
N ARG A 194 -17.43 0.28 -8.27
CA ARG A 194 -16.18 -0.27 -8.80
C ARG A 194 -15.20 -0.54 -7.67
N SER A 195 -14.69 -1.75 -7.61
CA SER A 195 -13.70 -2.18 -6.63
C SER A 195 -12.41 -2.63 -7.31
N TYR A 196 -11.28 -2.24 -6.74
CA TYR A 196 -9.95 -2.73 -7.13
C TYR A 196 -9.43 -3.67 -6.07
N ASN A 197 -9.09 -4.90 -6.48
CA ASN A 197 -8.43 -5.85 -5.58
C ASN A 197 -6.93 -5.54 -5.54
N MET A 198 -6.52 -4.73 -4.55
CA MET A 198 -5.12 -4.38 -4.32
C MET A 198 -4.38 -5.41 -3.46
N SER A 199 -5.00 -6.59 -3.23
CA SER A 199 -4.35 -7.67 -2.49
C SER A 199 -3.25 -8.33 -3.32
N GLY A 200 -2.11 -8.63 -2.68
CA GLY A 200 -1.00 -9.26 -3.38
C GLY A 200 0.27 -9.38 -2.55
N PHE A 201 1.29 -9.95 -3.17
CA PHE A 201 2.60 -10.11 -2.56
C PHE A 201 3.51 -8.93 -2.87
N MET A 202 4.25 -8.51 -1.84
CA MET A 202 5.33 -7.53 -1.95
C MET A 202 6.65 -8.20 -1.58
N THR A 203 7.69 -7.91 -2.37
CA THR A 203 9.07 -8.24 -2.00
C THR A 203 9.84 -6.94 -1.87
N ARG A 204 10.40 -6.69 -0.71
CA ARG A 204 11.08 -5.42 -0.41
C ARG A 204 12.44 -5.68 0.22
N VAL A 205 13.37 -4.76 -0.05
CA VAL A 205 14.67 -4.66 0.61
C VAL A 205 14.83 -3.27 1.19
N GLY A 206 15.64 -3.13 2.23
CA GLY A 206 15.78 -1.82 2.84
C GLY A 206 16.96 -1.73 3.80
N ILE A 207 17.18 -0.52 4.28
CA ILE A 207 18.14 -0.22 5.34
C ILE A 207 17.37 0.37 6.50
N ARG A 208 17.63 -0.16 7.69
CA ARG A 208 17.07 0.34 8.96
C ARG A 208 18.19 0.92 9.81
N PHE A 209 17.92 2.07 10.40
CA PHE A 209 18.80 2.80 11.31
C PHE A 209 18.22 2.78 12.72
N PHE A 210 19.11 2.71 13.71
CA PHE A 210 18.80 2.74 15.13
C PHE A 210 19.36 4.01 15.76
N TYR A 211 18.56 4.75 16.54
CA TYR A 211 18.96 6.00 17.20
C TYR A 211 18.23 6.26 18.52
#